data_f998af03dbc0a303da6c65ceb0f36d58
#
_entry.id   f998af03dbc0a303da6c65ceb0f36d58
#
_cell.length_a   1.000
_cell.length_b   1.000
_cell.length_c   1.000
_cell.angle_alpha   90.00
_cell.angle_beta   90.00
_cell.angle_gamma   90.00
#
_symmetry.space_group_name_H-M   'P 1'
#
loop_
_entity.id
_entity.type
_entity.pdbx_description
1 polymer ?
#
loop_
_entity_poly.entity_id
_entity_poly.type
_entity_poly.pdbx_seq_one_letter_code
_entity_poly.pdbx_strand_id
1 'polypeptide(L)'
;MDELIQNQKIEETIKRILKKEKTQLSIGVILNGKIKIFKYNDDNSKYYDIGSISKVFTSLMILKAQDEGLLNIYDEIDKYIELKSGKYPKIKDLLSHRTGYFYITPLIITISGIFKGYSRKNIYQNIKKEDIISSIERIGYISEKYGYSDFSYALLSLIIENVYNNSFEEVFNSFIKELELTETKIINNDIIRKDCYLFNKKINNWVWENNPYIASGGIASSINDMSNLLLRLMTKKDDYIRNAFLILDEHKNHNYSFFLSKNHHVYSHIGGVGTFRSSISINPKRKIGIVVLSNSIGRRRGNVSYLNKMIYYFIRRNKIRINFD
;
A
#
# COMPACT_ATOMS: atom_id res chain seq x y z
N MET A 1 25.82 16.67 9.19
CA MET A 1 25.30 15.75 8.13
C MET A 1 25.13 14.40 8.78
N ASP A 2 23.91 13.86 8.73
CA ASP A 2 23.58 12.66 9.52
C ASP A 2 24.39 11.44 9.10
N GLU A 3 24.80 10.61 10.08
CA GLU A 3 25.51 9.34 9.86
C GLU A 3 24.86 8.43 8.81
N LEU A 4 23.52 8.53 8.66
CA LEU A 4 22.79 7.78 7.66
C LEU A 4 23.18 8.15 6.22
N ILE A 5 23.40 9.44 5.95
CA ILE A 5 23.79 9.97 4.63
C ILE A 5 25.30 9.78 4.40
N GLN A 6 26.08 9.62 5.45
CA GLN A 6 27.53 9.35 5.35
C GLN A 6 27.83 7.92 4.90
N ASN A 7 26.84 7.03 4.81
CA ASN A 7 27.05 5.71 4.23
C ASN A 7 27.14 5.80 2.70
N GLN A 8 28.34 5.60 2.16
CA GLN A 8 28.62 5.70 0.73
C GLN A 8 27.64 4.92 -0.15
N LYS A 9 27.26 3.70 0.23
CA LYS A 9 26.34 2.88 -0.56
C LYS A 9 24.91 3.45 -0.58
N ILE A 10 24.46 4.01 0.53
CA ILE A 10 23.15 4.69 0.63
C ILE A 10 23.17 5.93 -0.23
N GLU A 11 24.19 6.77 -0.10
CA GLU A 11 24.38 7.99 -0.88
C GLU A 11 24.44 7.70 -2.40
N GLU A 12 25.21 6.73 -2.83
CA GLU A 12 25.27 6.29 -4.22
C GLU A 12 23.92 5.80 -4.74
N THR A 13 23.15 5.11 -3.90
CA THR A 13 21.81 4.64 -4.28
C THR A 13 20.85 5.81 -4.43
N ILE A 14 20.88 6.78 -3.53
CA ILE A 14 20.12 8.03 -3.62
C ILE A 14 20.48 8.78 -4.91
N LYS A 15 21.75 9.02 -5.17
CA LYS A 15 22.26 9.67 -6.39
C LYS A 15 21.77 8.92 -7.65
N ARG A 16 21.75 7.59 -7.62
CA ARG A 16 21.26 6.76 -8.73
C ARG A 16 19.77 6.93 -8.98
N ILE A 17 18.96 7.02 -7.92
CA ILE A 17 17.51 7.29 -8.03
C ILE A 17 17.30 8.69 -8.60
N LEU A 18 18.03 9.69 -8.11
CA LEU A 18 17.91 11.09 -8.49
C LEU A 18 18.56 11.46 -9.84
N LYS A 19 19.19 10.51 -10.52
CA LYS A 19 19.92 10.76 -11.79
C LYS A 19 19.08 11.46 -12.87
N LYS A 20 17.74 11.37 -12.79
CA LYS A 20 16.82 12.11 -13.64
C LYS A 20 16.44 13.41 -12.92
N GLU A 21 16.64 14.55 -13.56
CA GLU A 21 16.47 15.89 -12.99
C GLU A 21 15.12 16.14 -12.30
N LYS A 22 14.05 15.50 -12.78
CA LYS A 22 12.68 15.67 -12.27
C LYS A 22 12.26 14.59 -11.26
N THR A 23 13.20 13.74 -10.83
CA THR A 23 12.91 12.73 -9.82
C THR A 23 12.91 13.37 -8.44
N GLN A 24 11.81 13.19 -7.73
CA GLN A 24 11.64 13.57 -6.35
C GLN A 24 11.69 12.33 -5.48
N LEU A 25 12.35 12.43 -4.33
CA LEU A 25 12.53 11.34 -3.39
C LEU A 25 12.35 11.87 -1.97
N SER A 26 11.50 11.22 -1.21
CA SER A 26 11.34 11.47 0.22
C SER A 26 11.59 10.19 1.01
N ILE A 27 12.31 10.33 2.13
CA ILE A 27 12.67 9.23 3.03
C ILE A 27 12.25 9.61 4.43
N GLY A 28 11.46 8.77 5.09
CA GLY A 28 11.12 8.86 6.50
C GLY A 28 11.83 7.74 7.26
N VAL A 29 12.54 8.09 8.30
CA VAL A 29 13.19 7.15 9.23
C VAL A 29 12.58 7.31 10.60
N ILE A 30 12.04 6.23 11.13
CA ILE A 30 11.48 6.15 12.46
C ILE A 30 12.40 5.29 13.31
N LEU A 31 12.86 5.82 14.42
CA LEU A 31 13.73 5.10 15.35
C LEU A 31 13.40 5.49 16.78
N ASN A 32 13.08 4.50 17.62
CA ASN A 32 12.77 4.68 19.04
C ASN A 32 11.70 5.75 19.30
N GLY A 33 10.68 5.84 18.45
CA GLY A 33 9.56 6.78 18.61
C GLY A 33 9.80 8.19 18.03
N LYS A 34 10.97 8.45 17.47
CA LYS A 34 11.29 9.72 16.80
C LYS A 34 11.29 9.54 15.28
N ILE A 35 10.89 10.58 14.56
CA ILE A 35 10.82 10.60 13.08
C ILE A 35 11.85 11.59 12.55
N LYS A 36 12.61 11.18 11.53
CA LYS A 36 13.46 12.05 10.73
C LYS A 36 13.13 11.91 9.26
N ILE A 37 13.01 13.05 8.57
CA ILE A 37 12.60 13.10 7.17
C ILE A 37 13.72 13.72 6.34
N PHE A 38 14.00 13.11 5.18
CA PHE A 38 14.91 13.61 4.17
C PHE A 38 14.14 13.77 2.87
N LYS A 39 14.29 14.93 2.23
CA LYS A 39 13.64 15.27 0.98
C LYS A 39 14.67 15.70 -0.06
N TYR A 40 14.53 15.20 -1.27
CA TYR A 40 15.42 15.49 -2.38
C TYR A 40 14.63 15.95 -3.60
N ASN A 41 15.07 17.05 -4.21
CA ASN A 41 14.38 17.69 -5.34
C ASN A 41 12.90 17.95 -5.03
N ASP A 42 12.60 18.33 -3.78
CA ASP A 42 11.22 18.55 -3.34
C ASP A 42 10.64 19.80 -4.01
N ASP A 43 9.36 19.74 -4.32
CA ASP A 43 8.57 20.86 -4.78
C ASP A 43 7.48 21.19 -3.76
N ASN A 44 6.61 22.14 -4.09
CA ASN A 44 5.54 22.57 -3.18
C ASN A 44 4.40 21.53 -3.05
N SER A 45 4.38 20.48 -3.87
CA SER A 45 3.36 19.43 -3.77
C SER A 45 3.74 18.42 -2.69
N LYS A 46 2.76 18.03 -1.86
CA LYS A 46 2.99 17.12 -0.73
C LYS A 46 2.78 15.66 -1.08
N TYR A 47 1.90 15.35 -2.03
CA TYR A 47 1.30 14.04 -2.20
C TYR A 47 2.05 13.16 -3.20
N TYR A 48 2.35 11.95 -2.77
CA TYR A 48 2.76 10.83 -3.60
C TYR A 48 1.62 9.81 -3.71
N ASP A 49 1.39 9.28 -4.91
CA ASP A 49 0.54 8.09 -5.03
C ASP A 49 1.29 6.90 -4.43
N ILE A 50 0.72 6.31 -3.36
CA ILE A 50 1.40 5.24 -2.62
C ILE A 50 1.17 3.85 -3.20
N GLY A 51 0.32 3.72 -4.22
CA GLY A 51 0.03 2.47 -4.92
C GLY A 51 -0.40 1.38 -3.95
N SER A 52 0.12 0.18 -4.13
CA SER A 52 -0.30 -0.99 -3.32
C SER A 52 -0.10 -0.87 -1.81
N ILE A 53 0.56 0.19 -1.30
CA ILE A 53 0.54 0.47 0.14
C ILE A 53 -0.88 0.86 0.60
N SER A 54 -1.77 1.27 -0.31
CA SER A 54 -3.21 1.44 -0.06
C SER A 54 -3.83 0.20 0.61
N LYS A 55 -3.34 -0.99 0.27
CA LYS A 55 -3.81 -2.25 0.86
C LYS A 55 -3.59 -2.32 2.37
N VAL A 56 -2.59 -1.63 2.89
CA VAL A 56 -2.35 -1.53 4.34
C VAL A 56 -3.53 -0.85 5.02
N PHE A 57 -4.00 0.26 4.48
CA PHE A 57 -5.17 0.99 5.01
C PHE A 57 -6.43 0.13 4.92
N THR A 58 -6.70 -0.48 3.76
CA THR A 58 -7.86 -1.35 3.57
C THR A 58 -7.85 -2.52 4.56
N SER A 59 -6.69 -3.14 4.78
CA SER A 59 -6.57 -4.23 5.75
C SER A 59 -6.84 -3.76 7.18
N LEU A 60 -6.32 -2.60 7.56
CA LEU A 60 -6.58 -2.01 8.88
C LEU A 60 -8.07 -1.68 9.08
N MET A 61 -8.76 -1.20 8.04
CA MET A 61 -10.21 -0.94 8.09
C MET A 61 -11.00 -2.24 8.28
N ILE A 62 -10.65 -3.33 7.59
CA ILE A 62 -11.27 -4.65 7.80
C ILE A 62 -11.03 -5.15 9.23
N LEU A 63 -9.81 -5.01 9.75
CA LEU A 63 -9.51 -5.43 11.12
C LEU A 63 -10.24 -4.59 12.16
N LYS A 64 -10.40 -3.30 11.90
CA LYS A 64 -11.20 -2.41 12.74
C LYS A 64 -12.67 -2.84 12.71
N ALA A 65 -13.24 -3.11 11.55
CA ALA A 65 -14.60 -3.62 11.43
C ALA A 65 -14.80 -4.95 12.19
N GLN A 66 -13.78 -5.82 12.21
CA GLN A 66 -13.81 -7.04 13.05
C GLN A 66 -13.80 -6.69 14.55
N ASP A 67 -12.94 -5.78 15.00
CA ASP A 67 -12.89 -5.38 16.41
C ASP A 67 -14.20 -4.70 16.86
N GLU A 68 -14.89 -4.02 15.94
CA GLU A 68 -16.22 -3.43 16.16
C GLU A 68 -17.36 -4.45 16.09
N GLY A 69 -17.07 -5.72 15.79
CA GLY A 69 -18.05 -6.79 15.70
C GLY A 69 -18.92 -6.76 14.44
N LEU A 70 -18.57 -5.94 13.44
CA LEU A 70 -19.32 -5.80 12.18
C LEU A 70 -19.09 -6.97 11.22
N LEU A 71 -17.95 -7.64 11.33
CA LEU A 71 -17.60 -8.81 10.51
C LEU A 71 -16.68 -9.77 11.26
N ASN A 72 -16.56 -11.01 10.70
CA ASN A 72 -15.54 -11.97 11.12
C ASN A 72 -14.69 -12.36 9.90
N ILE A 73 -13.38 -12.17 9.96
CA ILE A 73 -12.47 -12.49 8.85
C ILE A 73 -12.45 -13.97 8.46
N TYR A 74 -12.97 -14.86 9.29
CA TYR A 74 -13.08 -16.29 9.02
C TYR A 74 -14.37 -16.67 8.28
N ASP A 75 -15.32 -15.72 8.11
CA ASP A 75 -16.53 -15.92 7.33
C ASP A 75 -16.24 -15.84 5.83
N GLU A 76 -17.07 -16.53 5.04
CA GLU A 76 -17.09 -16.39 3.57
C GLU A 76 -17.68 -15.03 3.19
N ILE A 77 -17.27 -14.50 2.03
CA ILE A 77 -17.59 -13.11 1.63
C ILE A 77 -19.07 -12.91 1.27
N ASP A 78 -19.78 -13.95 0.87
CA ASP A 78 -21.22 -13.91 0.55
C ASP A 78 -22.10 -13.60 1.77
N LYS A 79 -21.58 -13.71 2.97
CA LYS A 79 -22.24 -13.20 4.17
C LYS A 79 -22.33 -11.67 4.20
N TYR A 80 -21.45 -10.99 3.50
CA TYR A 80 -21.27 -9.52 3.52
C TYR A 80 -21.50 -8.86 2.15
N ILE A 81 -21.52 -9.63 1.07
CA ILE A 81 -21.81 -9.17 -0.29
C ILE A 81 -22.92 -10.05 -0.82
N GLU A 82 -24.01 -9.44 -1.32
CA GLU A 82 -25.09 -10.19 -1.97
C GLU A 82 -24.57 -10.84 -3.25
N LEU A 83 -24.47 -12.17 -3.24
CA LEU A 83 -23.94 -13.00 -4.32
C LEU A 83 -24.89 -14.17 -4.59
N LYS A 84 -24.88 -14.70 -5.81
CA LYS A 84 -25.58 -15.94 -6.14
C LYS A 84 -25.07 -17.11 -5.29
N SER A 85 -25.93 -18.13 -5.11
CA SER A 85 -25.53 -19.34 -4.40
C SER A 85 -24.26 -19.95 -5.02
N GLY A 86 -23.25 -20.19 -4.18
CA GLY A 86 -21.94 -20.69 -4.61
C GLY A 86 -21.01 -20.91 -3.43
N LYS A 87 -19.76 -21.26 -3.73
CA LYS A 87 -18.66 -21.32 -2.75
C LYS A 87 -17.74 -20.14 -2.99
N TYR A 88 -17.43 -19.41 -1.95
CA TYR A 88 -16.63 -18.19 -2.00
C TYR A 88 -15.43 -18.24 -1.02
N PRO A 89 -14.40 -17.41 -1.21
CA PRO A 89 -13.29 -17.32 -0.27
C PRO A 89 -13.71 -16.66 1.04
N LYS A 90 -12.94 -16.90 2.09
CA LYS A 90 -13.04 -16.17 3.34
C LYS A 90 -12.37 -14.80 3.24
N ILE A 91 -12.78 -13.84 4.08
CA ILE A 91 -12.17 -12.51 4.13
C ILE A 91 -10.66 -12.61 4.40
N LYS A 92 -10.22 -13.48 5.31
CA LYS A 92 -8.78 -13.70 5.59
C LYS A 92 -7.98 -14.13 4.35
N ASP A 93 -8.62 -14.86 3.43
CA ASP A 93 -7.98 -15.35 2.21
C ASP A 93 -7.78 -14.20 1.20
N LEU A 94 -8.73 -13.26 1.15
CA LEU A 94 -8.58 -12.00 0.39
C LEU A 94 -7.41 -11.17 0.95
N LEU A 95 -7.38 -10.97 2.27
CA LEU A 95 -6.36 -10.17 2.97
C LEU A 95 -4.95 -10.74 2.75
N SER A 96 -4.80 -12.06 2.77
CA SER A 96 -3.53 -12.75 2.64
C SER A 96 -3.15 -13.14 1.21
N HIS A 97 -3.96 -12.76 0.21
CA HIS A 97 -3.79 -13.15 -1.19
C HIS A 97 -3.81 -14.67 -1.41
N ARG A 98 -4.61 -15.40 -0.62
CA ARG A 98 -4.73 -16.87 -0.66
C ARG A 98 -6.04 -17.34 -1.31
N THR A 99 -6.35 -16.76 -2.45
CA THR A 99 -7.61 -17.02 -3.18
C THR A 99 -7.41 -17.70 -4.52
N GLY A 100 -6.17 -17.82 -4.98
CA GLY A 100 -5.89 -18.26 -6.35
C GLY A 100 -6.23 -17.20 -7.43
N TYR A 101 -6.63 -16.00 -7.04
CA TYR A 101 -7.04 -14.92 -7.97
C TYR A 101 -5.86 -14.20 -8.64
N PHE A 102 -4.74 -14.88 -8.78
CA PHE A 102 -3.59 -14.35 -9.49
C PHE A 102 -3.94 -14.14 -10.97
N TYR A 103 -3.77 -12.91 -11.48
CA TYR A 103 -4.18 -12.47 -12.83
C TYR A 103 -5.69 -12.44 -13.11
N ILE A 104 -6.57 -12.64 -12.11
CA ILE A 104 -7.96 -12.37 -12.33
C ILE A 104 -8.16 -10.86 -12.30
N THR A 105 -8.28 -10.33 -13.48
CA THR A 105 -8.80 -9.01 -13.76
C THR A 105 -10.02 -9.22 -14.64
N PRO A 106 -11.08 -8.41 -14.53
CA PRO A 106 -12.14 -8.43 -15.53
C PRO A 106 -11.54 -8.44 -16.93
N LEU A 107 -12.11 -9.22 -17.84
CA LEU A 107 -11.58 -9.41 -19.20
C LEU A 107 -11.24 -8.08 -19.90
N ILE A 108 -12.04 -7.06 -19.63
CA ILE A 108 -11.84 -5.67 -20.09
C ILE A 108 -10.47 -5.11 -19.67
N ILE A 109 -9.98 -5.41 -18.45
CA ILE A 109 -8.67 -4.92 -17.98
C ILE A 109 -7.53 -5.61 -18.73
N THR A 110 -7.64 -6.91 -18.95
CA THR A 110 -6.61 -7.69 -19.64
C THR A 110 -6.41 -7.19 -21.07
N ILE A 111 -7.50 -6.97 -21.81
CA ILE A 111 -7.46 -6.44 -23.16
C ILE A 111 -6.93 -5.00 -23.18
N SER A 112 -7.43 -4.13 -22.30
CA SER A 112 -7.01 -2.72 -22.26
C SER A 112 -5.57 -2.53 -21.79
N GLY A 113 -5.08 -3.39 -20.89
CA GLY A 113 -3.71 -3.34 -20.37
C GLY A 113 -2.67 -3.68 -21.43
N ILE A 114 -2.96 -4.63 -22.31
CA ILE A 114 -2.09 -5.00 -23.44
C ILE A 114 -1.93 -3.82 -24.42
N PHE A 115 -3.01 -3.10 -24.71
CA PHE A 115 -2.99 -2.00 -25.69
C PHE A 115 -2.57 -0.64 -25.15
N LYS A 116 -2.69 -0.37 -23.83
CA LYS A 116 -2.52 0.98 -23.25
C LYS A 116 -1.20 1.21 -22.52
N GLY A 117 -0.40 0.18 -22.27
CA GLY A 117 0.85 0.27 -21.49
C GLY A 117 0.60 0.70 -20.03
N TYR A 118 0.80 -0.21 -19.09
CA TYR A 118 0.53 -0.08 -17.65
C TYR A 118 1.07 1.20 -16.95
N SER A 119 2.01 1.92 -17.55
CA SER A 119 2.60 3.12 -16.95
C SER A 119 1.93 4.41 -17.37
N ARG A 120 1.06 4.40 -18.38
CA ARG A 120 0.52 5.64 -18.98
C ARG A 120 -0.95 5.91 -18.67
N LYS A 121 -1.75 4.86 -18.44
CA LYS A 121 -3.19 5.00 -18.16
C LYS A 121 -3.60 4.06 -17.03
N ASN A 122 -4.56 4.50 -16.21
CA ASN A 122 -5.16 3.63 -15.21
C ASN A 122 -5.94 2.51 -15.92
N ILE A 123 -5.47 1.27 -15.76
CA ILE A 123 -6.12 0.09 -16.34
C ILE A 123 -7.44 -0.26 -15.67
N TYR A 124 -7.64 0.21 -14.44
CA TYR A 124 -8.86 -0.02 -13.65
C TYR A 124 -9.92 1.07 -13.89
N GLN A 125 -9.58 2.13 -14.64
CA GLN A 125 -10.51 3.19 -14.94
C GLN A 125 -11.80 2.62 -15.57
N ASN A 126 -12.96 3.04 -15.08
CA ASN A 126 -14.30 2.61 -15.50
C ASN A 126 -14.75 1.22 -15.02
N ILE A 127 -14.03 0.55 -14.13
CA ILE A 127 -14.52 -0.67 -13.49
C ILE A 127 -15.50 -0.28 -12.37
N LYS A 128 -16.70 -0.83 -12.45
CA LYS A 128 -17.77 -0.59 -11.49
C LYS A 128 -17.93 -1.76 -10.50
N LYS A 129 -18.74 -1.56 -9.46
CA LYS A 129 -19.08 -2.60 -8.48
C LYS A 129 -19.71 -3.83 -9.14
N GLU A 130 -20.61 -3.59 -10.09
CA GLU A 130 -21.31 -4.64 -10.82
C GLU A 130 -20.34 -5.54 -11.61
N ASP A 131 -19.25 -4.97 -12.13
CA ASP A 131 -18.20 -5.74 -12.82
C ASP A 131 -17.46 -6.64 -11.85
N ILE A 132 -17.23 -6.20 -10.62
CA ILE A 132 -16.59 -7.01 -9.56
C ILE A 132 -17.53 -8.12 -9.12
N ILE A 133 -18.81 -7.81 -8.85
CA ILE A 133 -19.83 -8.78 -8.44
C ILE A 133 -20.01 -9.85 -9.53
N SER A 134 -20.24 -9.46 -10.77
CA SER A 134 -20.40 -10.41 -11.87
C SER A 134 -19.15 -11.27 -12.10
N SER A 135 -17.96 -10.71 -11.85
CA SER A 135 -16.71 -11.45 -11.95
C SER A 135 -16.58 -12.49 -10.85
N ILE A 136 -16.86 -12.15 -9.59
CA ILE A 136 -16.76 -13.10 -8.46
C ILE A 136 -17.83 -14.19 -8.55
N GLU A 137 -19.05 -13.88 -8.98
CA GLU A 137 -20.11 -14.87 -9.20
C GLU A 137 -19.74 -15.90 -10.26
N ARG A 138 -19.07 -15.47 -11.33
CA ARG A 138 -18.61 -16.37 -12.41
C ARG A 138 -17.43 -17.23 -11.97
N ILE A 139 -16.54 -16.71 -11.13
CA ILE A 139 -15.27 -17.35 -10.78
C ILE A 139 -15.44 -18.23 -9.54
N GLY A 140 -16.17 -17.75 -8.54
CA GLY A 140 -16.34 -18.41 -7.25
C GLY A 140 -15.02 -18.63 -6.52
N TYR A 141 -14.98 -19.65 -5.67
CA TYR A 141 -13.76 -20.11 -5.01
C TYR A 141 -12.87 -20.88 -5.98
N ILE A 142 -11.60 -20.53 -6.05
CA ILE A 142 -10.62 -21.25 -6.88
C ILE A 142 -9.77 -22.19 -6.03
N SER A 143 -8.97 -21.62 -5.12
CA SER A 143 -8.01 -22.40 -4.30
C SER A 143 -7.40 -21.52 -3.23
N GLU A 144 -6.73 -22.14 -2.25
CA GLU A 144 -5.93 -21.43 -1.24
C GLU A 144 -4.50 -21.12 -1.69
N LYS A 145 -4.20 -21.19 -2.99
CA LYS A 145 -2.87 -20.85 -3.49
C LYS A 145 -2.61 -19.36 -3.37
N TYR A 146 -1.41 -19.02 -2.91
CA TYR A 146 -0.95 -17.64 -2.90
C TYR A 146 -0.85 -17.08 -4.32
N GLY A 147 -1.42 -15.91 -4.51
CA GLY A 147 -1.35 -15.14 -5.75
C GLY A 147 -1.74 -13.71 -5.48
N TYR A 148 -0.75 -12.79 -5.59
CA TYR A 148 -0.99 -11.37 -5.34
C TYR A 148 -2.13 -10.86 -6.22
N SER A 149 -3.17 -10.28 -5.60
CA SER A 149 -4.41 -9.94 -6.29
C SER A 149 -4.93 -8.56 -5.88
N ASP A 150 -5.05 -7.66 -6.84
CA ASP A 150 -5.77 -6.39 -6.67
C ASP A 150 -7.29 -6.62 -6.62
N PHE A 151 -7.79 -7.65 -7.31
CA PHE A 151 -9.19 -8.04 -7.30
C PHE A 151 -9.67 -8.42 -5.89
N SER A 152 -8.84 -9.13 -5.11
CA SER A 152 -9.16 -9.42 -3.71
C SER A 152 -9.43 -8.16 -2.90
N TYR A 153 -8.67 -7.09 -3.14
CA TYR A 153 -8.84 -5.82 -2.43
C TYR A 153 -10.00 -4.99 -2.96
N ALA A 154 -10.38 -5.15 -4.23
CA ALA A 154 -11.63 -4.61 -4.75
C ALA A 154 -12.86 -5.26 -4.09
N LEU A 155 -12.82 -6.58 -3.80
CA LEU A 155 -13.86 -7.26 -3.02
C LEU A 155 -13.89 -6.76 -1.57
N LEU A 156 -12.73 -6.54 -0.94
CA LEU A 156 -12.67 -5.97 0.42
C LEU A 156 -13.27 -4.57 0.50
N SER A 157 -13.18 -3.74 -0.56
CA SER A 157 -13.86 -2.44 -0.57
C SER A 157 -15.37 -2.57 -0.52
N LEU A 158 -15.95 -3.54 -1.24
CA LEU A 158 -17.40 -3.79 -1.20
C LEU A 158 -17.85 -4.29 0.17
N ILE A 159 -17.06 -5.13 0.82
CA ILE A 159 -17.34 -5.57 2.19
C ILE A 159 -17.36 -4.38 3.15
N ILE A 160 -16.35 -3.50 3.08
CA ILE A 160 -16.26 -2.29 3.91
C ILE A 160 -17.50 -1.42 3.71
N GLU A 161 -17.90 -1.16 2.46
CA GLU A 161 -19.09 -0.37 2.18
C GLU A 161 -20.35 -0.96 2.78
N ASN A 162 -20.53 -2.27 2.66
CA ASN A 162 -21.74 -2.95 3.14
C ASN A 162 -21.80 -3.01 4.68
N VAL A 163 -20.69 -3.33 5.35
CA VAL A 163 -20.71 -3.44 6.82
C VAL A 163 -20.82 -2.09 7.52
N TYR A 164 -20.30 -1.02 6.92
CA TYR A 164 -20.45 0.34 7.44
C TYR A 164 -21.68 1.08 6.88
N ASN A 165 -22.37 0.49 5.90
CA ASN A 165 -23.48 1.10 5.17
C ASN A 165 -23.14 2.51 4.68
N ASN A 166 -21.95 2.66 4.11
CA ASN A 166 -21.44 3.94 3.64
C ASN A 166 -20.46 3.73 2.48
N SER A 167 -20.16 4.76 1.69
CA SER A 167 -19.17 4.65 0.62
C SER A 167 -17.77 4.35 1.18
N PHE A 168 -16.95 3.63 0.40
CA PHE A 168 -15.55 3.36 0.77
C PHE A 168 -14.80 4.65 1.11
N GLU A 169 -15.04 5.73 0.36
CA GLU A 169 -14.39 7.02 0.57
C GLU A 169 -14.77 7.64 1.92
N GLU A 170 -16.04 7.62 2.30
CA GLU A 170 -16.50 8.18 3.58
C GLU A 170 -15.97 7.39 4.77
N VAL A 171 -15.98 6.04 4.67
CA VAL A 171 -15.40 5.17 5.70
C VAL A 171 -13.89 5.42 5.79
N PHE A 172 -13.19 5.53 4.67
CA PHE A 172 -11.77 5.83 4.63
C PHE A 172 -11.46 7.20 5.24
N ASN A 173 -12.22 8.24 4.89
CA ASN A 173 -12.02 9.59 5.41
C ASN A 173 -12.22 9.65 6.93
N SER A 174 -13.22 8.93 7.46
CA SER A 174 -13.41 8.77 8.90
C SER A 174 -12.23 8.06 9.56
N PHE A 175 -11.76 6.97 8.93
CA PHE A 175 -10.66 6.16 9.44
C PHE A 175 -9.33 6.94 9.48
N ILE A 176 -8.96 7.67 8.43
CA ILE A 176 -7.72 8.46 8.42
C ILE A 176 -7.77 9.64 9.41
N LYS A 177 -8.96 10.21 9.66
CA LYS A 177 -9.16 11.23 10.68
C LYS A 177 -8.89 10.66 12.08
N GLU A 178 -9.36 9.45 12.38
CA GLU A 178 -9.07 8.76 13.65
C GLU A 178 -7.56 8.48 13.80
N LEU A 179 -6.88 8.17 12.70
CA LEU A 179 -5.43 7.99 12.67
C LEU A 179 -4.64 9.32 12.68
N GLU A 180 -5.32 10.47 12.69
CA GLU A 180 -4.71 11.81 12.65
C GLU A 180 -3.82 12.03 11.41
N LEU A 181 -4.17 11.39 10.27
CA LEU A 181 -3.44 11.48 9.00
C LEU A 181 -4.09 12.54 8.09
N THR A 182 -3.70 13.78 8.25
CA THR A 182 -4.35 14.94 7.57
C THR A 182 -3.90 15.14 6.12
N GLU A 183 -2.78 14.52 5.75
CA GLU A 183 -2.18 14.54 4.41
C GLU A 183 -2.28 13.19 3.70
N THR A 184 -3.34 12.41 3.98
CA THR A 184 -3.65 11.13 3.31
C THR A 184 -5.05 11.20 2.74
N LYS A 185 -5.22 10.87 1.46
CA LYS A 185 -6.48 11.06 0.73
C LYS A 185 -6.66 10.02 -0.35
N ILE A 186 -7.91 9.73 -0.70
CA ILE A 186 -8.24 9.03 -1.94
C ILE A 186 -7.90 9.93 -3.13
N ILE A 187 -7.33 9.33 -4.16
CA ILE A 187 -6.91 10.02 -5.38
C ILE A 187 -8.15 10.41 -6.20
N ASN A 188 -8.37 11.71 -6.32
CA ASN A 188 -9.35 12.32 -7.22
C ASN A 188 -8.68 13.42 -8.06
N ASN A 189 -9.46 14.14 -8.86
CA ASN A 189 -8.94 15.23 -9.72
C ASN A 189 -8.51 16.49 -8.96
N ASP A 190 -9.01 16.70 -7.74
CA ASP A 190 -8.80 17.94 -6.97
C ASP A 190 -7.47 17.94 -6.20
N ILE A 191 -6.84 16.78 -6.06
CA ILE A 191 -5.60 16.65 -5.28
C ILE A 191 -4.40 17.03 -6.14
N ILE A 192 -3.68 18.09 -5.74
CA ILE A 192 -2.40 18.47 -6.35
C ILE A 192 -1.33 17.48 -5.88
N ARG A 193 -1.00 16.55 -6.74
CA ARG A 193 0.04 15.52 -6.53
C ARG A 193 1.32 15.90 -7.24
N LYS A 194 2.42 15.24 -6.86
CA LYS A 194 3.67 15.33 -7.62
C LYS A 194 3.47 14.89 -9.06
N ASP A 195 4.19 15.55 -9.95
CA ASP A 195 4.13 15.22 -11.37
C ASP A 195 4.72 13.85 -11.70
N CYS A 196 4.10 13.17 -12.65
CA CYS A 196 4.61 11.93 -13.24
C CYS A 196 5.47 12.22 -14.47
N TYR A 197 6.64 11.55 -14.56
CA TYR A 197 7.52 11.65 -15.72
C TYR A 197 7.93 10.28 -16.23
N LEU A 198 7.70 10.03 -17.52
CA LEU A 198 8.15 8.84 -18.23
C LEU A 198 9.10 9.27 -19.36
N PHE A 199 10.37 8.81 -19.32
CA PHE A 199 11.41 9.22 -20.28
C PHE A 199 11.51 10.76 -20.44
N ASN A 200 11.51 11.48 -19.31
CA ASN A 200 11.56 12.96 -19.22
C ASN A 200 10.32 13.69 -19.80
N LYS A 201 9.30 12.98 -20.26
CA LYS A 201 8.02 13.58 -20.66
C LYS A 201 7.03 13.50 -19.50
N LYS A 202 6.36 14.63 -19.21
CA LYS A 202 5.26 14.64 -18.25
C LYS A 202 4.12 13.80 -18.80
N ILE A 203 3.56 12.95 -17.94
CA ILE A 203 2.38 12.13 -18.23
C ILE A 203 1.30 12.41 -17.19
N ASN A 204 0.05 12.13 -17.53
CA ASN A 204 -1.05 12.29 -16.59
C ASN A 204 -0.95 11.28 -15.44
N ASN A 205 -1.23 11.76 -14.24
CA ASN A 205 -1.38 10.91 -13.07
C ASN A 205 -2.66 10.06 -13.22
N TRP A 206 -2.67 8.88 -12.59
CA TRP A 206 -3.86 8.04 -12.57
C TRP A 206 -4.97 8.68 -11.72
N VAL A 207 -6.22 8.49 -12.14
CA VAL A 207 -7.43 8.91 -11.44
C VAL A 207 -8.24 7.67 -11.09
N TRP A 208 -8.91 7.67 -9.95
CA TRP A 208 -9.54 6.48 -9.36
C TRP A 208 -11.01 6.72 -8.96
N GLU A 209 -11.71 7.62 -9.62
CA GLU A 209 -13.08 7.97 -9.28
C GLU A 209 -14.02 6.76 -9.36
N ASN A 210 -14.85 6.60 -8.33
CA ASN A 210 -15.92 5.59 -8.23
C ASN A 210 -15.50 4.15 -8.59
N ASN A 211 -14.32 3.75 -8.15
CA ASN A 211 -13.71 2.50 -8.58
C ASN A 211 -13.34 1.61 -7.39
N PRO A 212 -13.85 0.37 -7.26
CA PRO A 212 -13.53 -0.52 -6.15
C PRO A 212 -12.03 -0.81 -5.97
N TYR A 213 -11.24 -0.71 -7.03
CA TYR A 213 -9.78 -0.87 -6.96
C TYR A 213 -9.06 0.26 -6.23
N ILE A 214 -9.75 1.35 -5.84
CA ILE A 214 -9.22 2.38 -4.92
C ILE A 214 -8.60 1.72 -3.69
N ALA A 215 -9.26 0.73 -3.12
CA ALA A 215 -8.79 -0.05 -1.97
C ALA A 215 -7.44 -0.75 -2.20
N SER A 216 -7.09 -1.03 -3.45
CA SER A 216 -5.85 -1.71 -3.81
C SER A 216 -4.68 -0.78 -4.14
N GLY A 217 -4.94 0.48 -4.58
CA GLY A 217 -3.89 1.34 -5.10
C GLY A 217 -4.22 2.82 -5.25
N GLY A 218 -5.42 3.27 -4.87
CA GLY A 218 -5.95 4.61 -5.15
C GLY A 218 -5.77 5.64 -4.04
N ILE A 219 -4.76 5.50 -3.18
CA ILE A 219 -4.47 6.44 -2.09
C ILE A 219 -3.21 7.25 -2.40
N ALA A 220 -3.30 8.56 -2.12
CA ALA A 220 -2.16 9.47 -2.08
C ALA A 220 -1.87 9.88 -0.64
N SER A 221 -0.58 10.03 -0.31
CA SER A 221 -0.15 10.41 1.04
C SER A 221 1.15 11.20 1.00
N SER A 222 1.46 11.88 2.09
CA SER A 222 2.73 12.56 2.31
C SER A 222 3.76 11.68 3.02
N ILE A 223 5.01 12.12 3.01
CA ILE A 223 6.06 11.45 3.79
C ILE A 223 5.84 11.60 5.30
N ASN A 224 5.21 12.71 5.74
CA ASN A 224 4.87 12.95 7.14
C ASN A 224 3.84 11.91 7.61
N ASP A 225 2.70 11.83 6.92
CA ASP A 225 1.62 10.91 7.28
C ASP A 225 2.05 9.44 7.20
N MET A 226 2.80 9.07 6.17
CA MET A 226 3.32 7.70 6.07
C MET A 226 4.28 7.36 7.20
N SER A 227 5.08 8.33 7.67
CA SER A 227 5.96 8.15 8.83
C SER A 227 5.16 8.05 10.13
N ASN A 228 4.13 8.88 10.30
CA ASN A 228 3.22 8.84 11.45
C ASN A 228 2.44 7.53 11.49
N LEU A 229 1.96 7.02 10.34
CA LEU A 229 1.33 5.70 10.26
C LEU A 229 2.26 4.61 10.78
N LEU A 230 3.52 4.56 10.33
CA LEU A 230 4.46 3.55 10.82
C LEU A 230 4.75 3.70 12.32
N LEU A 231 4.85 4.93 12.83
CA LEU A 231 4.99 5.19 14.26
C LEU A 231 3.79 4.64 15.03
N ARG A 232 2.56 4.91 14.57
CA ARG A 232 1.33 4.41 15.19
C ARG A 232 1.27 2.88 15.17
N LEU A 233 1.60 2.25 14.05
CA LEU A 233 1.68 0.79 13.93
C LEU A 233 2.70 0.18 14.91
N MET A 234 3.77 0.89 15.26
CA MET A 234 4.75 0.43 16.24
C MET A 234 4.26 0.54 17.67
N THR A 235 3.37 1.48 17.99
CA THR A 235 2.84 1.65 19.35
C THR A 235 1.85 0.55 19.73
N LYS A 236 1.15 -0.03 18.76
CA LYS A 236 0.18 -1.12 18.93
C LYS A 236 -0.87 -0.84 20.02
N LYS A 237 -1.36 0.41 20.11
CA LYS A 237 -2.33 0.79 21.15
C LYS A 237 -3.68 0.10 20.94
N ASP A 238 -4.17 0.08 19.69
CA ASP A 238 -5.48 -0.45 19.32
C ASP A 238 -5.38 -1.94 18.99
N ASP A 239 -6.45 -2.71 19.26
CA ASP A 239 -6.46 -4.17 19.05
C ASP A 239 -6.33 -4.53 17.58
N TYR A 240 -7.04 -3.83 16.69
CA TYR A 240 -6.92 -4.04 15.26
C TYR A 240 -5.50 -3.81 14.75
N ILE A 241 -4.74 -2.86 15.32
CA ILE A 241 -3.33 -2.64 14.99
C ILE A 241 -2.47 -3.82 15.48
N ARG A 242 -2.72 -4.34 16.68
CA ARG A 242 -2.02 -5.54 17.18
C ARG A 242 -2.30 -6.74 16.29
N ASN A 243 -3.55 -6.92 15.90
CA ASN A 243 -4.01 -8.00 15.04
C ASN A 243 -3.41 -7.92 13.62
N ALA A 244 -3.09 -6.73 13.13
CA ALA A 244 -2.44 -6.54 11.83
C ALA A 244 -1.06 -7.22 11.71
N PHE A 245 -0.43 -7.57 12.81
CA PHE A 245 0.85 -8.27 12.83
C PHE A 245 0.72 -9.79 13.04
N LEU A 246 -0.49 -10.32 13.15
CA LEU A 246 -0.70 -11.77 13.19
C LEU A 246 -0.32 -12.38 11.84
N ILE A 247 0.25 -13.56 11.92
CA ILE A 247 0.61 -14.32 10.72
C ILE A 247 -0.62 -15.13 10.32
N LEU A 248 -1.12 -14.89 9.13
CA LEU A 248 -2.26 -15.61 8.57
C LEU A 248 -1.85 -16.81 7.74
N ASP A 249 -0.67 -16.76 7.16
CA ASP A 249 -0.13 -17.81 6.31
C ASP A 249 1.39 -17.90 6.43
N GLU A 250 1.90 -19.11 6.57
CA GLU A 250 3.33 -19.42 6.55
C GLU A 250 3.66 -20.16 5.24
N HIS A 251 4.51 -19.56 4.43
CA HIS A 251 4.96 -20.17 3.19
C HIS A 251 6.49 -20.19 3.15
N LYS A 252 7.06 -21.36 2.88
CA LYS A 252 8.49 -21.75 2.90
C LYS A 252 9.52 -20.75 3.47
N ASN A 253 9.51 -19.48 3.04
CA ASN A 253 10.46 -18.46 3.47
C ASN A 253 9.80 -17.12 3.83
N HIS A 254 8.47 -17.03 3.79
CA HIS A 254 7.71 -15.80 4.02
C HIS A 254 6.48 -16.10 4.86
N ASN A 255 6.29 -15.31 5.88
CA ASN A 255 5.06 -15.29 6.66
C ASN A 255 4.26 -14.07 6.21
N TYR A 256 3.03 -14.27 5.78
CA TYR A 256 2.13 -13.21 5.39
C TYR A 256 1.25 -12.83 6.57
N SER A 257 1.26 -11.58 6.94
CA SER A 257 0.27 -10.95 7.78
C SER A 257 -0.80 -10.29 6.91
N PHE A 258 -1.81 -9.65 7.51
CA PHE A 258 -2.93 -9.08 6.77
C PHE A 258 -2.55 -8.20 5.59
N PHE A 259 -1.43 -7.50 5.63
CA PHE A 259 -1.04 -6.54 4.60
C PHE A 259 0.45 -6.54 4.29
N LEU A 260 1.26 -7.27 5.04
CA LEU A 260 2.72 -7.21 4.92
C LEU A 260 3.34 -8.59 4.78
N SER A 261 4.35 -8.67 3.94
CA SER A 261 5.28 -9.79 3.95
C SER A 261 6.20 -9.67 5.16
N LYS A 262 6.30 -10.75 5.97
CA LYS A 262 7.20 -10.83 7.11
C LYS A 262 8.45 -11.60 6.73
N ASN A 263 9.59 -10.98 6.87
CA ASN A 263 10.90 -11.65 6.80
C ASN A 263 11.74 -11.21 7.98
N HIS A 264 12.25 -12.14 8.80
CA HIS A 264 13.10 -11.84 9.96
C HIS A 264 12.54 -10.76 10.90
N HIS A 265 11.23 -10.82 11.22
CA HIS A 265 10.50 -9.83 12.03
C HIS A 265 10.39 -8.43 11.39
N VAL A 266 10.65 -8.31 10.09
CA VAL A 266 10.41 -7.09 9.33
C VAL A 266 9.17 -7.28 8.49
N TYR A 267 8.17 -6.45 8.72
CA TYR A 267 6.99 -6.35 7.87
C TYR A 267 7.25 -5.30 6.81
N SER A 268 6.95 -5.58 5.56
CA SER A 268 7.25 -4.67 4.46
C SER A 268 6.23 -4.76 3.34
N HIS A 269 5.94 -3.63 2.73
CA HIS A 269 5.14 -3.55 1.52
C HIS A 269 5.78 -2.61 0.51
N ILE A 270 5.55 -2.88 -0.77
CA ILE A 270 5.99 -2.02 -1.87
C ILE A 270 4.76 -1.55 -2.65
N GLY A 271 4.79 -0.33 -3.15
CA GLY A 271 3.74 0.23 -3.99
C GLY A 271 4.26 0.72 -5.33
N GLY A 272 3.39 0.65 -6.32
CA GLY A 272 3.67 1.20 -7.63
C GLY A 272 2.38 1.49 -8.37
N VAL A 273 2.21 2.73 -8.82
CA VAL A 273 1.10 3.19 -9.64
C VAL A 273 1.61 4.25 -10.60
N GLY A 274 1.30 4.15 -11.88
CA GLY A 274 1.90 5.02 -12.88
C GLY A 274 3.42 5.01 -12.77
N THR A 275 4.02 6.18 -12.57
CA THR A 275 5.47 6.31 -12.35
C THR A 275 5.87 6.31 -10.88
N PHE A 276 4.93 6.47 -9.95
CA PHE A 276 5.22 6.46 -8.52
C PHE A 276 5.72 5.12 -8.03
N ARG A 277 6.64 5.16 -7.10
CA ARG A 277 7.18 4.00 -6.38
C ARG A 277 7.27 4.34 -4.91
N SER A 278 6.81 3.41 -4.09
CA SER A 278 6.79 3.54 -2.64
C SER A 278 7.29 2.25 -1.98
N SER A 279 7.85 2.37 -0.80
CA SER A 279 8.26 1.21 0.00
C SER A 279 8.19 1.56 1.47
N ILE A 280 7.60 0.67 2.24
CA ILE A 280 7.62 0.73 3.70
C ILE A 280 8.26 -0.52 4.27
N SER A 281 8.93 -0.38 5.41
CA SER A 281 9.33 -1.49 6.25
C SER A 281 9.25 -1.09 7.72
N ILE A 282 8.84 -2.02 8.56
CA ILE A 282 8.64 -1.82 9.99
C ILE A 282 9.11 -3.03 10.78
N ASN A 283 9.83 -2.80 11.85
CA ASN A 283 10.15 -3.79 12.88
C ASN A 283 9.70 -3.28 14.25
N PRO A 284 8.50 -3.64 14.71
CA PRO A 284 7.97 -3.14 15.96
C PRO A 284 8.84 -3.50 17.17
N LYS A 285 9.43 -4.70 17.17
CA LYS A 285 10.30 -5.16 18.26
C LYS A 285 11.56 -4.28 18.41
N ARG A 286 12.11 -3.82 17.29
CA ARG A 286 13.31 -2.95 17.27
C ARG A 286 12.99 -1.47 17.22
N LYS A 287 11.72 -1.12 17.14
CA LYS A 287 11.24 0.26 16.99
C LYS A 287 11.88 0.98 15.80
N ILE A 288 12.02 0.27 14.66
CA ILE A 288 12.58 0.79 13.41
C ILE A 288 11.48 0.80 12.35
N GLY A 289 11.27 1.95 11.72
CA GLY A 289 10.39 2.12 10.57
C GLY A 289 11.09 2.91 9.47
N ILE A 290 10.88 2.53 8.21
CA ILE A 290 11.44 3.21 7.04
C ILE A 290 10.34 3.40 6.01
N VAL A 291 10.20 4.61 5.51
CA VAL A 291 9.35 4.97 4.37
C VAL A 291 10.24 5.53 3.27
N VAL A 292 10.02 5.12 2.03
CA VAL A 292 10.67 5.71 0.85
C VAL A 292 9.61 5.94 -0.21
N LEU A 293 9.45 7.19 -0.65
CA LEU A 293 8.49 7.62 -1.66
C LEU A 293 9.23 8.29 -2.82
N SER A 294 8.83 7.97 -4.06
CA SER A 294 9.37 8.60 -5.27
C SER A 294 8.31 8.73 -6.36
N ASN A 295 8.36 9.82 -7.13
CA ASN A 295 7.50 10.06 -8.29
C ASN A 295 8.03 9.41 -9.58
N SER A 296 9.09 8.60 -9.52
CA SER A 296 9.76 8.05 -10.70
C SER A 296 10.00 6.54 -10.59
N ILE A 297 9.78 5.84 -11.71
CA ILE A 297 10.05 4.40 -11.85
C ILE A 297 11.53 4.05 -11.60
N GLY A 298 12.45 5.02 -11.78
CA GLY A 298 13.87 4.74 -11.81
C GLY A 298 14.28 3.88 -13.02
N ARG A 299 15.57 3.52 -13.15
CA ARG A 299 16.05 2.65 -14.24
C ARG A 299 15.78 1.16 -13.99
N ARG A 300 15.57 0.74 -12.74
CA ARG A 300 15.24 -0.64 -12.34
C ARG A 300 14.06 -0.62 -11.39
N ARG A 301 13.08 -1.49 -11.65
CA ARG A 301 12.00 -1.76 -10.68
C ARG A 301 12.67 -2.20 -9.37
N GLY A 302 12.39 -1.52 -8.26
CA GLY A 302 12.90 -1.92 -6.95
C GLY A 302 13.98 -1.02 -6.34
N ASN A 303 14.45 0.03 -7.02
CA ASN A 303 15.44 0.94 -6.41
C ASN A 303 14.96 1.52 -5.07
N VAL A 304 13.68 1.90 -4.96
CA VAL A 304 13.06 2.41 -3.73
C VAL A 304 13.04 1.34 -2.64
N SER A 305 12.63 0.11 -2.98
CA SER A 305 12.63 -1.02 -2.04
C SER A 305 14.05 -1.43 -1.64
N TYR A 306 15.01 -1.37 -2.56
CA TYR A 306 16.40 -1.65 -2.25
C TYR A 306 16.98 -0.60 -1.28
N LEU A 307 16.73 0.69 -1.55
CA LEU A 307 17.12 1.78 -0.65
C LEU A 307 16.54 1.61 0.74
N ASN A 308 15.25 1.30 0.84
CA ASN A 308 14.56 1.03 2.10
C ASN A 308 15.27 -0.10 2.89
N LYS A 309 15.54 -1.23 2.24
CA LYS A 309 16.26 -2.36 2.86
C LYS A 309 17.68 -1.96 3.31
N MET A 310 18.40 -1.21 2.50
CA MET A 310 19.76 -0.75 2.84
C MET A 310 19.75 0.10 4.11
N ILE A 311 18.85 1.09 4.19
CA ILE A 311 18.70 1.96 5.35
C ILE A 311 18.37 1.12 6.59
N TYR A 312 17.38 0.21 6.47
CA TYR A 312 17.00 -0.67 7.57
C TYR A 312 18.18 -1.49 8.10
N TYR A 313 18.93 -2.16 7.21
CA TYR A 313 20.06 -3.00 7.61
C TYR A 313 21.23 -2.17 8.16
N PHE A 314 21.45 -0.97 7.65
CA PHE A 314 22.48 -0.07 8.15
C PHE A 314 22.18 0.34 9.59
N ILE A 315 20.97 0.80 9.87
CA ILE A 315 20.52 1.16 11.25
C ILE A 315 20.63 -0.07 12.18
N ARG A 316 20.17 -1.23 11.72
CA ARG A 316 20.19 -2.47 12.51
C ARG A 316 21.59 -2.92 12.89
N ARG A 317 22.57 -2.84 11.95
CA ARG A 317 23.94 -3.33 12.17
C ARG A 317 24.76 -2.42 13.06
N ASN A 318 24.65 -1.13 12.86
CA ASN A 318 25.55 -0.17 13.48
C ASN A 318 25.05 0.37 14.82
N LYS A 319 23.90 -0.09 15.33
CA LYS A 319 23.26 0.43 16.56
C LYS A 319 23.18 1.97 16.56
N ILE A 320 22.94 2.56 15.39
CA ILE A 320 23.03 3.99 15.16
C ILE A 320 22.07 4.74 16.05
N ARG A 321 22.57 5.77 16.71
CA ARG A 321 21.79 6.86 17.26
C ARG A 321 21.69 7.93 16.18
N ILE A 322 20.53 7.98 15.48
CA ILE A 322 20.27 9.09 14.55
C ILE A 322 20.09 10.34 15.40
N ASN A 323 20.88 11.39 15.09
CA ASN A 323 20.66 12.69 15.70
C ASN A 323 19.36 13.26 15.16
N PHE A 324 18.39 13.55 16.03
CA PHE A 324 17.06 14.04 15.69
C PHE A 324 16.93 15.56 15.93
N ASP A 325 18.07 16.20 16.27
CA ASP A 325 18.15 17.64 16.46
C ASP A 325 18.19 18.39 15.11
#